data_0d7efc4f4e711fb3b181e573b0c61793
#
_entry.id   0d7efc4f4e711fb3b181e573b0c61793
#
_cell.length_a   1.000
_cell.length_b   1.000
_cell.length_c   1.000
_cell.angle_alpha   90.00
_cell.angle_beta   90.00
_cell.angle_gamma   90.00
#
_symmetry.space_group_name_H-M   'P 1'
#
loop_
_entity.id
_entity.type
_entity.pdbx_description
1 polymer ?
#
loop_
_entity_poly.entity_id
_entity_poly.type
_entity_poly.pdbx_seq_one_letter_code
_entity_poly.pdbx_strand_id
1 'polypeptide(L)'
;KAEVIVGFNSDFLGTGISSEENTRKYVLNRVPTKDKPKMSRHHQFQSTMSLAGSNADYRYPIKPSEEKQALINLFVALGGSGAAKPLSGKEANEGIAKVAKELAANKGKSVVVSGSNDIDIQLLVNAINGTLGNYGEIINTATTYNLKSGNDEALATLANDLKAGA
;
A
#
# COMPACT_ATOMS: atom_id res chain seq x y z
N LYS A 1 1.68 -8.95 -12.85
CA LYS A 1 2.88 -8.96 -11.95
C LYS A 1 3.40 -7.54 -11.88
N ALA A 2 3.44 -6.93 -10.67
CA ALA A 2 3.88 -5.56 -10.50
C ALA A 2 5.39 -5.41 -10.77
N GLU A 3 5.77 -4.37 -11.50
CA GLU A 3 7.15 -3.94 -11.71
C GLU A 3 7.60 -2.95 -10.61
N VAL A 4 6.63 -2.20 -10.04
CA VAL A 4 6.86 -1.28 -8.91
C VAL A 4 5.83 -1.57 -7.82
N ILE A 5 6.31 -1.76 -6.60
CA ILE A 5 5.51 -1.99 -5.40
C ILE A 5 5.79 -0.85 -4.43
N VAL A 6 4.74 -0.23 -3.90
CA VAL A 6 4.84 0.84 -2.90
C VAL A 6 3.96 0.49 -1.70
N GLY A 7 4.58 0.31 -0.54
CA GLY A 7 3.89 0.03 0.72
C GLY A 7 3.89 1.23 1.66
N PHE A 8 2.75 1.49 2.31
CA PHE A 8 2.61 2.43 3.41
C PHE A 8 2.22 1.65 4.66
N ASN A 9 3.13 1.51 5.62
CA ASN A 9 2.98 0.70 6.83
C ASN A 9 2.36 -0.71 6.57
N SER A 10 2.54 -1.25 5.37
CA SER A 10 1.98 -2.53 4.95
C SER A 10 3.02 -3.63 5.03
N ASP A 11 2.85 -4.55 5.98
CA ASP A 11 3.69 -5.73 6.12
C ASP A 11 3.09 -6.94 5.39
N PHE A 12 2.92 -6.82 4.08
CA PHE A 12 2.31 -7.87 3.23
C PHE A 12 3.15 -9.15 3.12
N LEU A 13 4.43 -9.12 3.56
CA LEU A 13 5.30 -10.30 3.61
C LEU A 13 5.29 -11.02 4.97
N GLY A 14 4.89 -10.33 6.05
CA GLY A 14 4.91 -10.85 7.41
C GLY A 14 3.51 -10.99 8.02
N THR A 15 2.94 -9.88 8.49
CA THR A 15 1.69 -9.89 9.27
C THR A 15 0.42 -9.65 8.43
N GLY A 16 0.58 -9.40 7.14
CA GLY A 16 -0.55 -9.16 6.22
C GLY A 16 -1.38 -10.42 5.94
N ILE A 17 -2.57 -10.21 5.37
CA ILE A 17 -3.43 -11.30 4.92
C ILE A 17 -2.71 -12.09 3.81
N SER A 18 -2.67 -13.42 3.93
CA SER A 18 -2.03 -14.32 2.95
C SER A 18 -0.55 -14.01 2.67
N SER A 19 0.23 -13.79 3.74
CA SER A 19 1.66 -13.48 3.66
C SER A 19 2.46 -14.51 2.87
N GLU A 20 2.12 -15.80 2.96
CA GLU A 20 2.79 -16.88 2.23
C GLU A 20 2.58 -16.75 0.71
N GLU A 21 1.35 -16.49 0.28
CA GLU A 21 1.07 -16.29 -1.14
C GLU A 21 1.70 -15.00 -1.67
N ASN A 22 1.63 -13.93 -0.89
CA ASN A 22 2.28 -12.66 -1.23
C ASN A 22 3.78 -12.83 -1.35
N THR A 23 4.43 -13.54 -0.43
CA THR A 23 5.86 -13.86 -0.47
C THR A 23 6.20 -14.66 -1.72
N ARG A 24 5.43 -15.72 -2.02
CA ARG A 24 5.64 -16.50 -3.24
C ARG A 24 5.54 -15.65 -4.51
N LYS A 25 4.53 -14.80 -4.62
CA LYS A 25 4.33 -13.89 -5.77
C LYS A 25 5.41 -12.81 -5.83
N TYR A 26 5.86 -12.29 -4.69
CA TYR A 26 6.91 -11.30 -4.59
C TYR A 26 8.24 -11.84 -5.10
N VAL A 27 8.65 -13.02 -4.64
CA VAL A 27 9.90 -13.69 -5.03
C VAL A 27 9.96 -13.95 -6.53
N LEU A 28 8.86 -14.38 -7.16
CA LEU A 28 8.80 -14.64 -8.62
C LEU A 28 9.24 -13.46 -9.49
N ASN A 29 9.11 -12.23 -8.97
CA ASN A 29 9.53 -11.02 -9.68
C ASN A 29 10.85 -10.44 -9.17
N ARG A 30 11.44 -11.04 -8.14
CA ARG A 30 12.66 -10.53 -7.50
C ARG A 30 13.86 -11.47 -7.61
N VAL A 31 13.68 -12.61 -8.26
CA VAL A 31 14.78 -13.50 -8.64
C VAL A 31 15.11 -13.26 -10.11
N PRO A 32 16.23 -12.56 -10.43
CA PRO A 32 16.65 -12.36 -11.81
C PRO A 32 17.07 -13.69 -12.44
N THR A 33 16.74 -13.87 -13.72
CA THR A 33 17.21 -15.00 -14.54
C THR A 33 17.89 -14.44 -15.78
N LYS A 34 18.57 -15.31 -16.57
CA LYS A 34 19.18 -14.90 -17.84
C LYS A 34 18.16 -14.25 -18.79
N ASP A 35 16.94 -14.81 -18.83
CA ASP A 35 15.87 -14.34 -19.70
C ASP A 35 15.10 -13.15 -19.10
N LYS A 36 15.18 -12.95 -17.79
CA LYS A 36 14.56 -11.87 -17.04
C LYS A 36 15.59 -11.22 -16.11
N PRO A 37 16.48 -10.35 -16.62
CA PRO A 37 17.56 -9.75 -15.83
C PRO A 37 17.10 -8.63 -14.90
N LYS A 38 15.84 -8.17 -15.02
CA LYS A 38 15.27 -7.11 -14.19
C LYS A 38 14.37 -7.69 -13.11
N MET A 39 14.44 -7.15 -11.91
CA MET A 39 13.52 -7.45 -10.81
C MET A 39 12.59 -6.27 -10.55
N SER A 40 11.43 -6.56 -9.91
CA SER A 40 10.52 -5.51 -9.45
C SER A 40 11.18 -4.63 -8.41
N ARG A 41 10.80 -3.36 -8.36
CA ARG A 41 11.28 -2.39 -7.38
C ARG A 41 10.27 -2.26 -6.24
N HIS A 42 10.77 -2.23 -5.01
CA HIS A 42 9.95 -2.10 -3.81
C HIS A 42 10.36 -0.88 -3.00
N HIS A 43 9.41 0.03 -2.79
CA HIS A 43 9.51 1.20 -1.91
C HIS A 43 8.61 1.01 -0.71
N GLN A 44 9.12 1.29 0.49
CA GLN A 44 8.36 1.15 1.73
C GLN A 44 8.44 2.42 2.57
N PHE A 45 7.30 3.06 2.79
CA PHE A 45 7.12 4.15 3.75
C PHE A 45 6.56 3.56 5.06
N GLN A 46 7.28 3.65 6.15
CA GLN A 46 6.85 3.04 7.41
C GLN A 46 7.50 3.65 8.64
N SER A 47 6.81 3.54 9.78
CA SER A 47 7.32 4.02 11.07
C SER A 47 8.25 3.01 11.73
N THR A 48 7.89 1.73 11.72
CA THR A 48 8.66 0.64 12.31
C THR A 48 9.17 -0.33 11.23
N MET A 49 10.29 -0.98 11.46
CA MET A 49 10.82 -1.98 10.54
C MET A 49 9.92 -3.21 10.53
N SER A 50 9.36 -3.53 9.36
CA SER A 50 8.59 -4.75 9.12
C SER A 50 9.38 -5.73 8.23
N LEU A 51 8.87 -6.95 8.02
CA LEU A 51 9.47 -7.89 7.08
C LEU A 51 9.42 -7.36 5.65
N ALA A 52 8.30 -6.72 5.25
CA ALA A 52 8.21 -6.04 3.97
C ALA A 52 9.25 -4.90 3.85
N GLY A 53 9.42 -4.11 4.91
CA GLY A 53 10.40 -3.01 4.92
C GLY A 53 11.85 -3.45 4.90
N SER A 54 12.19 -4.59 5.52
CA SER A 54 13.56 -5.13 5.49
C SER A 54 13.93 -5.72 4.12
N ASN A 55 12.95 -6.07 3.30
CA ASN A 55 13.13 -6.58 1.94
C ASN A 55 12.95 -5.50 0.86
N ALA A 56 12.61 -4.26 1.23
CA ALA A 56 12.45 -3.15 0.29
C ALA A 56 13.79 -2.66 -0.28
N ASP A 57 13.78 -2.24 -1.55
CA ASP A 57 14.96 -1.60 -2.16
C ASP A 57 15.18 -0.19 -1.58
N TYR A 58 14.09 0.48 -1.23
CA TYR A 58 14.10 1.80 -0.60
C TYR A 58 13.10 1.85 0.55
N ARG A 59 13.59 2.20 1.71
CA ARG A 59 12.80 2.42 2.90
C ARG A 59 12.85 3.88 3.33
N TYR A 60 11.69 4.49 3.52
CA TYR A 60 11.53 5.87 3.94
C TYR A 60 10.84 5.92 5.30
N PRO A 61 11.54 6.31 6.38
CA PRO A 61 10.93 6.49 7.68
C PRO A 61 9.91 7.63 7.64
N ILE A 62 8.69 7.35 8.11
CA ILE A 62 7.62 8.34 8.30
C ILE A 62 7.02 8.17 9.70
N LYS A 63 6.46 9.23 10.27
CA LYS A 63 5.68 9.11 11.50
C LYS A 63 4.33 8.47 11.20
N PRO A 64 3.70 7.70 12.12
CA PRO A 64 2.37 7.16 11.91
C PRO A 64 1.35 8.23 11.52
N SER A 65 1.42 9.42 12.13
CA SER A 65 0.56 10.58 11.83
C SER A 65 0.78 11.20 10.44
N GLU A 66 1.87 10.86 9.76
CA GLU A 66 2.21 11.39 8.43
C GLU A 66 1.76 10.47 7.28
N GLU A 67 1.28 9.26 7.56
CA GLU A 67 0.92 8.28 6.53
C GLU A 67 -0.14 8.83 5.55
N LYS A 68 -1.21 9.41 6.10
CA LYS A 68 -2.27 10.02 5.29
C LYS A 68 -1.73 11.18 4.44
N GLN A 69 -0.88 12.03 5.01
CA GLN A 69 -0.28 13.14 4.28
C GLN A 69 0.69 12.65 3.19
N ALA A 70 1.46 11.60 3.46
CA ALA A 70 2.35 10.99 2.46
C ALA A 70 1.57 10.45 1.25
N LEU A 71 0.42 9.81 1.50
CA LEU A 71 -0.47 9.34 0.43
C LEU A 71 -1.13 10.49 -0.34
N ILE A 72 -1.55 11.58 0.34
CA ILE A 72 -2.04 12.80 -0.32
C ILE A 72 -0.95 13.38 -1.22
N ASN A 73 0.28 13.51 -0.73
CA ASN A 73 1.41 14.03 -1.49
C ASN A 73 1.68 13.17 -2.75
N LEU A 74 1.63 11.85 -2.60
CA LEU A 74 1.79 10.93 -3.72
C LEU A 74 0.65 11.08 -4.74
N PHE A 75 -0.60 11.16 -4.27
CA PHE A 75 -1.77 11.34 -5.14
C PHE A 75 -1.68 12.65 -5.95
N VAL A 76 -1.31 13.75 -5.29
CA VAL A 76 -1.10 15.06 -5.96
C VAL A 76 0.04 14.99 -6.96
N ALA A 77 1.16 14.34 -6.61
CA ALA A 77 2.29 14.16 -7.52
C ALA A 77 1.96 13.31 -8.77
N LEU A 78 0.90 12.49 -8.70
CA LEU A 78 0.35 11.72 -9.83
C LEU A 78 -0.74 12.47 -10.61
N GLY A 79 -1.00 13.75 -10.30
CA GLY A 79 -1.98 14.59 -10.97
C GLY A 79 -3.35 14.64 -10.30
N GLY A 80 -3.50 14.06 -9.11
CA GLY A 80 -4.71 14.16 -8.32
C GLY A 80 -4.87 15.53 -7.63
N SER A 81 -6.07 15.79 -7.10
CA SER A 81 -6.38 17.03 -6.36
C SER A 81 -6.20 16.81 -4.86
N GLY A 82 -5.57 17.77 -4.20
CA GLY A 82 -5.36 17.72 -2.75
C GLY A 82 -4.38 18.77 -2.24
N ALA A 83 -4.26 18.89 -0.91
CA ALA A 83 -3.33 19.81 -0.27
C ALA A 83 -2.03 19.05 0.09
N ALA A 84 -1.05 19.10 -0.80
CA ALA A 84 0.27 18.57 -0.50
C ALA A 84 0.94 19.43 0.58
N LYS A 85 1.53 18.76 1.58
CA LYS A 85 2.29 19.39 2.67
C LYS A 85 3.58 18.62 2.91
N PRO A 86 4.70 19.31 3.20
CA PRO A 86 5.95 18.61 3.45
C PRO A 86 5.85 17.67 4.67
N LEU A 87 6.43 16.49 4.54
CA LEU A 87 6.64 15.55 5.65
C LEU A 87 7.85 16.02 6.47
N SER A 88 7.94 15.58 7.72
CA SER A 88 9.06 15.96 8.62
C SER A 88 10.41 15.42 8.14
N GLY A 89 10.43 14.28 7.45
CA GLY A 89 11.65 13.65 6.93
C GLY A 89 11.99 14.12 5.51
N LYS A 90 13.21 14.62 5.29
CA LYS A 90 13.69 15.00 3.95
C LYS A 90 13.68 13.82 2.98
N GLU A 91 14.19 12.67 3.42
CA GLU A 91 14.25 11.45 2.61
C GLU A 91 12.85 10.95 2.19
N ALA A 92 11.85 11.12 3.07
CA ALA A 92 10.47 10.75 2.75
C ALA A 92 9.89 11.67 1.66
N ASN A 93 10.14 12.97 1.70
CA ASN A 93 9.71 13.91 0.65
C ASN A 93 10.37 13.60 -0.69
N GLU A 94 11.68 13.35 -0.71
CA GLU A 94 12.41 12.94 -1.92
C GLU A 94 11.89 11.59 -2.44
N GLY A 95 11.58 10.66 -1.51
CA GLY A 95 10.99 9.36 -1.81
C GLY A 95 9.65 9.47 -2.52
N ILE A 96 8.74 10.34 -2.06
CA ILE A 96 7.44 10.58 -2.71
C ILE A 96 7.65 11.04 -4.16
N ALA A 97 8.55 12.01 -4.39
CA ALA A 97 8.81 12.52 -5.72
C ALA A 97 9.41 11.45 -6.66
N LYS A 98 10.32 10.61 -6.13
CA LYS A 98 10.91 9.49 -6.87
C LYS A 98 9.86 8.44 -7.22
N VAL A 99 9.08 8.01 -6.23
CA VAL A 99 8.02 7.01 -6.37
C VAL A 99 6.97 7.46 -7.38
N ALA A 100 6.53 8.72 -7.34
CA ALA A 100 5.56 9.26 -8.29
C ALA A 100 6.04 9.11 -9.75
N LYS A 101 7.32 9.42 -10.02
CA LYS A 101 7.91 9.26 -11.36
C LYS A 101 7.96 7.79 -11.80
N GLU A 102 8.35 6.90 -10.88
CA GLU A 102 8.44 5.47 -11.19
C GLU A 102 7.05 4.85 -11.42
N LEU A 103 6.05 5.21 -10.61
CA LEU A 103 4.66 4.78 -10.79
C LEU A 103 4.08 5.28 -12.11
N ALA A 104 4.28 6.56 -12.44
CA ALA A 104 3.81 7.14 -13.70
C ALA A 104 4.42 6.46 -14.93
N ALA A 105 5.69 6.02 -14.85
CA ALA A 105 6.38 5.28 -15.90
C ALA A 105 5.93 3.79 -15.98
N ASN A 106 5.25 3.27 -14.95
CA ASN A 106 4.81 1.87 -14.85
C ASN A 106 3.30 1.74 -14.65
N LYS A 107 2.50 2.58 -15.33
CA LYS A 107 1.03 2.48 -15.31
C LYS A 107 0.57 1.08 -15.74
N GLY A 108 -0.41 0.51 -15.03
CA GLY A 108 -0.91 -0.85 -15.24
C GLY A 108 0.08 -1.96 -14.85
N LYS A 109 1.26 -1.62 -14.32
CA LYS A 109 2.29 -2.57 -13.88
C LYS A 109 2.84 -2.24 -12.49
N SER A 110 2.08 -1.53 -11.70
CA SER A 110 2.48 -1.11 -10.35
C SER A 110 1.39 -1.44 -9.34
N VAL A 111 1.71 -1.31 -8.05
CA VAL A 111 0.72 -1.42 -6.99
C VAL A 111 1.10 -0.55 -5.81
N VAL A 112 0.10 0.14 -5.25
CA VAL A 112 0.22 0.87 -3.99
C VAL A 112 -0.67 0.19 -2.96
N VAL A 113 -0.12 -0.10 -1.78
CA VAL A 113 -0.83 -0.76 -0.69
C VAL A 113 -0.60 -0.03 0.64
N SER A 114 -1.60 -0.04 1.53
CA SER A 114 -1.48 0.42 2.91
C SER A 114 -1.95 -0.65 3.88
N GLY A 115 -1.29 -0.72 5.04
CA GLY A 115 -1.71 -1.57 6.16
C GLY A 115 -2.75 -0.92 7.07
N SER A 116 -3.19 0.30 6.79
CA SER A 116 -4.17 1.04 7.60
C SER A 116 -5.60 0.56 7.36
N ASN A 117 -6.41 0.53 8.43
CA ASN A 117 -7.86 0.33 8.36
C ASN A 117 -8.64 1.67 8.30
N ASP A 118 -7.94 2.82 8.23
CA ASP A 118 -8.58 4.13 8.05
C ASP A 118 -9.23 4.20 6.66
N ILE A 119 -10.52 4.53 6.63
CA ILE A 119 -11.32 4.60 5.40
C ILE A 119 -10.74 5.61 4.41
N ASP A 120 -10.33 6.79 4.88
CA ASP A 120 -9.79 7.84 4.01
C ASP A 120 -8.45 7.41 3.38
N ILE A 121 -7.62 6.70 4.15
CA ILE A 121 -6.35 6.14 3.66
C ILE A 121 -6.63 5.10 2.56
N GLN A 122 -7.58 4.20 2.78
CA GLN A 122 -7.95 3.17 1.79
C GLN A 122 -8.59 3.80 0.54
N LEU A 123 -9.39 4.85 0.68
CA LEU A 123 -9.93 5.60 -0.46
C LEU A 123 -8.82 6.26 -1.28
N LEU A 124 -7.81 6.86 -0.64
CA LEU A 124 -6.63 7.42 -1.32
C LEU A 124 -5.83 6.34 -2.07
N VAL A 125 -5.58 5.20 -1.42
CA VAL A 125 -4.88 4.06 -2.06
C VAL A 125 -5.66 3.57 -3.28
N ASN A 126 -6.98 3.45 -3.17
CA ASN A 126 -7.84 3.05 -4.29
C ASN A 126 -7.81 4.08 -5.42
N ALA A 127 -7.88 5.37 -5.10
CA ALA A 127 -7.81 6.45 -6.09
C ALA A 127 -6.46 6.45 -6.83
N ILE A 128 -5.35 6.26 -6.11
CA ILE A 128 -4.01 6.15 -6.69
C ILE A 128 -3.94 4.94 -7.64
N ASN A 129 -4.36 3.76 -7.20
CA ASN A 129 -4.36 2.57 -8.04
C ASN A 129 -5.29 2.69 -9.25
N GLY A 130 -6.43 3.37 -9.10
CA GLY A 130 -7.34 3.71 -10.21
C GLY A 130 -6.67 4.62 -11.24
N THR A 131 -6.03 5.71 -10.80
CA THR A 131 -5.28 6.64 -11.67
C THR A 131 -4.13 5.94 -12.42
N LEU A 132 -3.53 4.93 -11.80
CA LEU A 132 -2.45 4.14 -12.38
C LEU A 132 -2.95 3.01 -13.30
N GLY A 133 -4.26 2.72 -13.34
CA GLY A 133 -4.84 1.63 -14.14
C GLY A 133 -4.43 0.24 -13.64
N ASN A 134 -4.25 0.07 -12.33
CA ASN A 134 -3.74 -1.17 -11.76
C ASN A 134 -4.81 -2.25 -11.55
N TYR A 135 -6.11 -1.90 -11.65
CA TYR A 135 -7.21 -2.84 -11.48
C TYR A 135 -7.38 -3.74 -12.72
N GLY A 136 -7.68 -5.02 -12.48
CA GLY A 136 -7.80 -6.06 -13.48
C GLY A 136 -6.54 -6.93 -13.57
N GLU A 137 -5.45 -6.40 -14.08
CA GLU A 137 -4.21 -7.14 -14.29
C GLU A 137 -3.38 -7.34 -13.01
N ILE A 138 -3.17 -6.27 -12.25
CA ILE A 138 -2.33 -6.28 -11.04
C ILE A 138 -3.18 -6.55 -9.79
N ILE A 139 -4.27 -5.81 -9.64
CA ILE A 139 -5.25 -5.99 -8.57
C ILE A 139 -6.43 -6.74 -9.16
N ASN A 140 -6.47 -8.06 -8.90
CA ASN A 140 -7.57 -8.89 -9.34
C ASN A 140 -8.78 -8.71 -8.41
N THR A 141 -9.89 -8.22 -8.96
CA THR A 141 -11.15 -8.01 -8.23
C THR A 141 -12.13 -9.17 -8.37
N ALA A 142 -11.84 -10.15 -9.22
CA ALA A 142 -12.69 -11.32 -9.42
C ALA A 142 -12.53 -12.38 -8.31
N THR A 143 -11.37 -12.41 -7.68
CA THR A 143 -11.08 -13.29 -6.54
C THR A 143 -10.69 -12.45 -5.33
N THR A 144 -11.50 -12.49 -4.29
CA THR A 144 -11.27 -11.74 -3.05
C THR A 144 -10.93 -12.69 -1.91
N TYR A 145 -10.05 -12.24 -1.01
CA TYR A 145 -9.80 -12.93 0.25
C TYR A 145 -10.76 -12.43 1.32
N ASN A 146 -11.73 -13.26 1.70
CA ASN A 146 -12.69 -12.94 2.76
C ASN A 146 -12.32 -13.62 4.10
N LEU A 147 -11.03 -13.71 4.41
CA LEU A 147 -10.54 -14.34 5.63
C LEU A 147 -10.87 -13.56 6.91
N LYS A 148 -11.10 -12.26 6.79
CA LYS A 148 -11.51 -11.38 7.88
C LYS A 148 -12.72 -10.57 7.39
N SER A 149 -13.89 -10.92 7.86
CA SER A 149 -15.14 -10.18 7.61
C SER A 149 -15.62 -9.65 8.95
N GLY A 150 -15.66 -8.33 9.10
CA GLY A 150 -16.30 -7.65 10.22
C GLY A 150 -17.76 -7.33 9.89
N ASN A 151 -18.59 -7.18 10.91
CA ASN A 151 -19.94 -6.64 10.80
C ASN A 151 -20.12 -5.55 11.86
N ASP A 152 -19.83 -4.30 11.46
CA ASP A 152 -19.87 -3.14 12.37
C ASP A 152 -21.29 -2.84 12.84
N GLU A 153 -22.31 -3.12 12.02
CA GLU A 153 -23.72 -2.95 12.39
C GLU A 153 -24.13 -3.93 13.50
N ALA A 154 -23.72 -5.20 13.38
CA ALA A 154 -23.97 -6.20 14.42
C ALA A 154 -23.24 -5.85 15.73
N LEU A 155 -22.01 -5.31 15.64
CA LEU A 155 -21.26 -4.84 16.81
C LEU A 155 -21.96 -3.64 17.48
N ALA A 156 -22.46 -2.69 16.71
CA ALA A 156 -23.20 -1.54 17.23
C ALA A 156 -24.51 -1.98 17.90
N THR A 157 -25.23 -2.94 17.31
CA THR A 157 -26.45 -3.54 17.89
C THR A 157 -26.12 -4.20 19.22
N LEU A 158 -25.13 -5.07 19.27
CA LEU A 158 -24.67 -5.71 20.51
C LEU A 158 -24.32 -4.68 21.60
N ALA A 159 -23.60 -3.60 21.25
CA ALA A 159 -23.27 -2.56 22.21
C ALA A 159 -24.50 -1.84 22.76
N ASN A 160 -25.54 -1.63 21.96
CA ASN A 160 -26.78 -1.02 22.37
C ASN A 160 -27.60 -1.97 23.27
N ASP A 161 -27.66 -3.25 22.92
CA ASP A 161 -28.37 -4.28 23.72
C ASP A 161 -27.71 -4.41 25.11
N LEU A 162 -26.39 -4.46 25.18
CA LEU A 162 -25.64 -4.47 26.44
C LEU A 162 -25.92 -3.22 27.31
N LYS A 163 -26.03 -2.04 26.70
CA LYS A 163 -26.38 -0.80 27.42
C LYS A 163 -27.84 -0.84 27.93
N ALA A 164 -28.73 -1.51 27.23
CA ALA A 164 -30.12 -1.68 27.63
C ALA A 164 -30.32 -2.78 28.70
N GLY A 165 -29.28 -3.54 29.02
CA GLY A 165 -29.32 -4.62 30.02
C GLY A 165 -29.87 -5.93 29.49
N ALA A 166 -29.80 -6.17 28.19
CA ALA A 166 -30.21 -7.41 27.54
C ALA A 166 -29.09 -8.47 27.60
#